data_f48141cc5810061279f6a9d328be1f08
#
_entry.id   f48141cc5810061279f6a9d328be1f08
#
_cell.length_a   1.000
_cell.length_b   1.000
_cell.length_c   1.000
_cell.angle_alpha   90.00
_cell.angle_beta   90.00
_cell.angle_gamma   90.00
#
_symmetry.space_group_name_H-M   'P 1'
#
loop_
_entity.id
_entity.type
_entity.pdbx_description
1 polymer ?
#
loop_
_entity_poly.entity_id
_entity_poly.type
_entity_poly.pdbx_seq_one_letter_code
_entity_poly.pdbx_strand_id
1 'polypeptide(L)'
;DKGFSSCIEIFSKKGSIRANHYHKKDEHFCYILKGEILFFYRNRKKGSKLNYKIMKKGDLFFTTYDQDHLAYFLKTTHFLSYSSRKRSKFDYENDLVRLNMDKEKKVKEIISKYK
;
A
#
# COMPACT_ATOMS: atom_id res chain seq x y z
N ASP A 1 13.91 -9.73 -15.49
CA ASP A 1 12.93 -8.86 -16.11
C ASP A 1 11.53 -9.18 -15.60
N LYS A 2 10.88 -8.22 -14.96
CA LYS A 2 9.53 -8.39 -14.44
C LYS A 2 8.52 -7.78 -15.39
N GLY A 3 7.63 -8.63 -15.91
CA GLY A 3 6.50 -8.14 -16.66
C GLY A 3 5.39 -7.67 -15.72
N PHE A 4 4.66 -6.66 -16.14
CA PHE A 4 3.48 -6.17 -15.42
C PHE A 4 2.26 -6.36 -16.30
N SER A 5 1.20 -6.90 -15.71
CA SER A 5 -0.04 -7.22 -16.42
C SER A 5 -1.07 -6.11 -16.37
N SER A 6 -0.93 -5.16 -15.46
CA SER A 6 -1.88 -4.07 -15.34
C SER A 6 -1.27 -2.80 -14.77
N CYS A 7 -1.88 -1.67 -15.16
CA CYS A 7 -1.59 -0.37 -14.58
C CYS A 7 -2.92 0.31 -14.28
N ILE A 8 -3.06 0.82 -13.07
CA ILE A 8 -4.28 1.50 -12.63
C ILE A 8 -3.92 2.90 -12.14
N GLU A 9 -4.71 3.87 -12.56
CA GLU A 9 -4.63 5.23 -12.06
C GLU A 9 -5.60 5.37 -10.88
N ILE A 10 -5.11 5.85 -9.75
CA ILE A 10 -5.88 5.91 -8.51
C ILE A 10 -5.87 7.32 -7.92
N PHE A 11 -7.03 7.77 -7.48
CA PHE A 11 -7.20 9.01 -6.74
C PHE A 11 -7.74 8.67 -5.36
N SER A 12 -7.10 9.18 -4.31
CA SER A 12 -7.51 8.92 -2.94
C SER A 12 -7.57 10.20 -2.14
N LYS A 13 -8.66 10.40 -1.42
CA LYS A 13 -8.88 11.61 -0.63
C LYS A 13 -8.01 11.63 0.62
N LYS A 14 -7.60 12.82 1.03
CA LYS A 14 -6.94 13.05 2.31
C LYS A 14 -7.73 12.37 3.44
N GLY A 15 -7.02 11.66 4.31
CA GLY A 15 -7.61 10.97 5.47
C GLY A 15 -8.13 9.57 5.18
N SER A 16 -8.15 9.14 3.91
CA SER A 16 -8.60 7.78 3.58
C SER A 16 -7.48 6.77 3.83
N ILE A 17 -7.90 5.51 3.93
CA ILE A 17 -7.01 4.37 4.11
C ILE A 17 -7.23 3.40 2.96
N ARG A 18 -6.13 2.94 2.36
CA ARG A 18 -6.14 1.88 1.36
C ARG A 18 -5.19 0.78 1.76
N ALA A 19 -5.23 -0.32 1.02
CA ALA A 19 -4.50 -1.53 1.32
C ALA A 19 -5.02 -2.16 2.61
N ASN A 20 -4.24 -2.16 3.70
CA ASN A 20 -4.61 -2.82 4.94
C ASN A 20 -4.77 -4.32 4.70
N HIS A 21 -3.80 -4.89 3.98
CA HIS A 21 -3.82 -6.29 3.55
C HIS A 21 -2.41 -6.74 3.18
N TYR A 22 -2.28 -8.02 2.80
CA TYR A 22 -1.11 -8.51 2.09
C TYR A 22 -1.56 -9.31 0.88
N HIS A 23 -0.67 -9.44 -0.10
CA HIS A 23 -0.90 -10.25 -1.30
C HIS A 23 -0.19 -11.58 -1.17
N LYS A 24 -0.82 -12.65 -1.64
CA LYS A 24 -0.23 -13.98 -1.65
C LYS A 24 0.82 -14.14 -2.74
N LYS A 25 0.59 -13.53 -3.90
CA LYS A 25 1.43 -13.69 -5.09
C LYS A 25 1.74 -12.40 -5.82
N ASP A 26 0.84 -11.41 -5.75
CA ASP A 26 0.99 -10.16 -6.49
C ASP A 26 2.11 -9.30 -5.93
N GLU A 27 2.83 -8.66 -6.83
CA GLU A 27 3.82 -7.63 -6.51
C GLU A 27 3.47 -6.41 -7.33
N HIS A 28 3.69 -5.23 -6.78
CA HIS A 28 3.36 -4.03 -7.52
C HIS A 28 4.28 -2.86 -7.19
N PHE A 29 4.37 -1.94 -8.15
CA PHE A 29 5.00 -0.64 -7.97
C PHE A 29 3.93 0.42 -7.88
N CYS A 30 4.16 1.41 -7.03
CA CYS A 30 3.34 2.62 -7.00
C CYS A 30 4.21 3.83 -7.30
N TYR A 31 3.72 4.70 -8.17
CA TYR A 31 4.39 5.94 -8.54
C TYR A 31 3.49 7.12 -8.19
N ILE A 32 4.00 8.04 -7.35
CA ILE A 32 3.21 9.16 -6.85
C ILE A 32 3.31 10.33 -7.83
N LEU A 33 2.16 10.69 -8.42
CA LEU A 33 2.07 11.83 -9.32
C LEU A 33 1.81 13.13 -8.57
N LYS A 34 1.03 13.07 -7.48
CA LYS A 34 0.69 14.22 -6.65
C LYS A 34 0.22 13.74 -5.29
N GLY A 35 0.59 14.43 -4.23
CA GLY A 35 0.12 14.16 -2.87
C GLY A 35 1.17 13.56 -1.97
N GLU A 36 0.72 12.98 -0.85
CA GLU A 36 1.59 12.35 0.15
C GLU A 36 0.88 11.18 0.79
N ILE A 37 1.61 10.08 0.94
CA ILE A 37 1.12 8.85 1.56
C ILE A 37 2.01 8.50 2.75
N LEU A 38 1.39 8.24 3.89
CA LEU A 38 2.06 7.63 5.05
C LEU A 38 1.88 6.13 4.87
N PHE A 39 2.97 5.44 4.53
CA PHE A 39 2.95 4.04 4.13
C PHE A 39 3.56 3.17 5.20
N PHE A 40 2.76 2.22 5.70
CA PHE A 40 3.18 1.23 6.71
C PHE A 40 3.42 -0.09 6.03
N TYR A 41 4.48 -0.79 6.44
CA TYR A 41 4.79 -2.11 5.90
C TYR A 41 5.51 -2.98 6.91
N ARG A 42 5.31 -4.29 6.78
CA ARG A 42 5.86 -5.27 7.70
C ARG A 42 5.88 -6.63 6.98
N ASN A 43 7.03 -7.31 7.04
CA ASN A 43 7.11 -8.68 6.52
C ASN A 43 6.26 -9.59 7.40
N ARG A 44 5.67 -10.63 6.80
CA ARG A 44 4.82 -11.56 7.54
C ARG A 44 5.59 -12.53 8.43
N LYS A 45 6.88 -12.55 8.33
CA LYS A 45 7.72 -13.39 9.18
C LYS A 45 7.51 -13.01 10.65
N LYS A 46 7.36 -14.02 11.52
CA LYS A 46 7.18 -13.82 12.96
C LYS A 46 8.28 -12.93 13.54
N GLY A 47 7.91 -11.96 14.34
CA GLY A 47 8.85 -11.03 14.96
C GLY A 47 9.27 -9.87 14.06
N SER A 48 8.72 -9.77 12.87
CA SER A 48 9.03 -8.65 11.98
C SER A 48 8.53 -7.34 12.54
N LYS A 49 9.37 -6.31 12.40
CA LYS A 49 9.08 -4.98 12.90
C LYS A 49 8.21 -4.20 11.93
N LEU A 50 7.27 -3.43 12.48
CA LEU A 50 6.50 -2.47 11.70
C LEU A 50 7.40 -1.31 11.28
N ASN A 51 7.37 -0.99 9.98
CA ASN A 51 8.09 0.14 9.42
C ASN A 51 7.11 1.10 8.79
N TYR A 52 7.51 2.34 8.62
CA TYR A 52 6.72 3.31 7.87
C TYR A 52 7.62 4.34 7.21
N LYS A 53 7.09 4.97 6.17
CA LYS A 53 7.76 6.05 5.46
C LYS A 53 6.73 6.95 4.79
N ILE A 54 7.13 8.18 4.49
CA ILE A 54 6.28 9.12 3.74
C ILE A 54 6.70 9.08 2.28
N MET A 55 5.73 8.82 1.42
CA MET A 55 5.90 8.79 -0.03
C MET A 55 5.33 10.07 -0.62
N LYS A 56 6.08 10.74 -1.47
CA LYS A 56 5.74 12.05 -2.04
C LYS A 56 5.79 12.01 -3.55
N LYS A 57 5.37 13.10 -4.18
CA LYS A 57 5.45 13.28 -5.64
C LYS A 57 6.83 12.86 -6.16
N GLY A 58 6.83 12.01 -7.18
CA GLY A 58 8.04 11.51 -7.81
C GLY A 58 8.62 10.26 -7.19
N ASP A 59 8.11 9.82 -6.05
CA ASP A 59 8.57 8.59 -5.42
C ASP A 59 7.98 7.37 -6.10
N LEU A 60 8.81 6.35 -6.24
CA LEU A 60 8.42 5.04 -6.74
C LEU A 60 8.73 4.03 -5.65
N PHE A 61 7.76 3.20 -5.27
CA PHE A 61 8.01 2.18 -4.27
C PHE A 61 7.43 0.84 -4.68
N PHE A 62 8.10 -0.20 -4.23
CA PHE A 62 7.78 -1.58 -4.57
C PHE A 62 7.19 -2.29 -3.35
N THR A 63 6.10 -3.03 -3.57
CA THR A 63 5.49 -3.88 -2.56
C THR A 63 5.57 -5.32 -3.03
N THR A 64 6.29 -6.16 -2.27
CA THR A 64 6.42 -7.59 -2.58
C THR A 64 5.22 -8.36 -2.00
N TYR A 65 5.01 -9.60 -2.49
CA TYR A 65 4.03 -10.48 -1.88
C TYR A 65 4.44 -10.79 -0.44
N ASP A 66 3.49 -11.27 0.37
CA ASP A 66 3.70 -11.59 1.79
C ASP A 66 4.24 -10.42 2.63
N GLN A 67 3.88 -9.21 2.25
CA GLN A 67 4.20 -8.03 3.02
C GLN A 67 2.90 -7.33 3.44
N ASP A 68 2.67 -7.23 4.75
CA ASP A 68 1.55 -6.45 5.28
C ASP A 68 1.78 -4.99 4.94
N HIS A 69 0.77 -4.32 4.42
CA HIS A 69 0.92 -2.90 4.11
C HIS A 69 -0.40 -2.14 4.24
N LEU A 70 -0.26 -0.87 4.59
CA LEU A 70 -1.38 0.05 4.75
C LEU A 70 -0.94 1.43 4.28
N ALA A 71 -1.79 2.09 3.54
CA ALA A 71 -1.56 3.46 3.06
C ALA A 71 -2.57 4.40 3.70
N TYR A 72 -2.08 5.40 4.42
CA TYR A 72 -2.88 6.50 4.96
C TYR A 72 -2.54 7.76 4.18
N PHE A 73 -3.55 8.41 3.60
CA PHE A 73 -3.33 9.54 2.70
C PHE A 73 -3.29 10.85 3.48
N LEU A 74 -2.08 11.40 3.63
CA LEU A 74 -1.88 12.66 4.33
C LEU A 74 -2.42 13.85 3.55
N LYS A 75 -2.47 13.72 2.23
CA LYS A 75 -3.05 14.68 1.30
C LYS A 75 -3.85 13.92 0.24
N THR A 76 -4.77 14.60 -0.43
CA THR A 76 -5.41 14.00 -1.60
C THR A 76 -4.33 13.64 -2.60
N THR A 77 -4.29 12.38 -3.00
CA THR A 77 -3.17 11.79 -3.73
C THR A 77 -3.63 11.18 -5.05
N HIS A 78 -2.81 11.39 -6.07
CA HIS A 78 -2.98 10.80 -7.39
C HIS A 78 -1.75 9.94 -7.66
N PHE A 79 -1.94 8.66 -7.90
CA PHE A 79 -0.83 7.73 -8.13
C PHE A 79 -1.18 6.63 -9.11
N LEU A 80 -0.13 6.00 -9.64
CA LEU A 80 -0.24 4.86 -10.54
C LEU A 80 0.18 3.60 -9.78
N SER A 81 -0.54 2.50 -10.03
CA SER A 81 -0.21 1.19 -9.47
C SER A 81 -0.01 0.20 -10.61
N TYR A 82 1.19 -0.37 -10.69
CA TYR A 82 1.56 -1.38 -11.67
C TYR A 82 1.61 -2.74 -10.99
N SER A 83 0.81 -3.69 -11.45
CA SER A 83 0.72 -5.02 -10.87
C SER A 83 1.27 -6.09 -11.79
N SER A 84 1.91 -7.11 -11.20
CA SER A 84 2.39 -8.28 -11.93
C SER A 84 1.26 -9.20 -12.36
N ARG A 85 0.07 -9.05 -11.78
CA ARG A 85 -1.09 -9.89 -12.06
C ARG A 85 -2.26 -9.07 -12.60
N LYS A 86 -3.14 -9.75 -13.34
CA LYS A 86 -4.37 -9.12 -13.83
C LYS A 86 -5.23 -8.67 -12.65
N ARG A 87 -5.84 -7.50 -12.82
CA ARG A 87 -6.70 -6.90 -11.81
C ARG A 87 -8.19 -7.15 -12.06
N SER A 88 -8.56 -8.36 -12.51
CA SER A 88 -9.96 -8.72 -12.48
C SER A 88 -10.41 -8.77 -11.02
N LYS A 89 -11.67 -8.48 -10.76
CA LYS A 89 -12.21 -8.52 -9.41
C LYS A 89 -11.96 -9.87 -8.74
N PHE A 90 -12.17 -10.96 -9.48
CA PHE A 90 -11.98 -12.32 -9.00
C PHE A 90 -10.52 -12.59 -8.61
N ASP A 91 -9.57 -12.29 -9.51
CA ASP A 91 -8.15 -12.53 -9.27
C ASP A 91 -7.65 -11.69 -8.11
N TYR A 92 -8.06 -10.43 -8.04
CA TYR A 92 -7.64 -9.52 -6.98
C TYR A 92 -8.13 -10.01 -5.61
N GLU A 93 -9.41 -10.33 -5.47
CA GLU A 93 -9.97 -10.76 -4.19
C GLU A 93 -9.41 -12.12 -3.73
N ASN A 94 -9.06 -13.00 -4.64
CA ASN A 94 -8.44 -14.28 -4.28
C ASN A 94 -6.97 -14.16 -3.87
N ASP A 95 -6.29 -13.11 -4.29
CA ASP A 95 -4.89 -12.92 -4.00
C ASP A 95 -4.62 -12.21 -2.68
N LEU A 96 -5.52 -11.35 -2.25
CA LEU A 96 -5.29 -10.55 -1.06
C LEU A 96 -5.92 -11.14 0.20
N VAL A 97 -5.30 -10.86 1.34
CA VAL A 97 -5.80 -11.21 2.66
C VAL A 97 -5.92 -9.93 3.47
N ARG A 98 -7.15 -9.59 3.87
CA ARG A 98 -7.43 -8.35 4.59
C ARG A 98 -6.94 -8.44 6.03
N LEU A 99 -6.44 -7.33 6.53
CA LEU A 99 -5.88 -7.20 7.88
C LEU A 99 -6.62 -6.10 8.65
N ASN A 100 -6.20 -5.89 9.89
CA ASN A 100 -6.72 -4.82 10.74
C ASN A 100 -5.57 -3.96 11.26
N MET A 101 -4.65 -3.59 10.38
CA MET A 101 -3.50 -2.75 10.76
C MET A 101 -3.94 -1.37 11.27
N ASP A 102 -5.05 -0.86 10.74
CA ASP A 102 -5.62 0.42 11.17
C ASP A 102 -6.06 0.41 12.64
N LYS A 103 -6.27 -0.76 13.22
CA LYS A 103 -6.65 -0.93 14.63
C LYS A 103 -5.44 -1.05 15.56
N GLU A 104 -4.26 -1.26 15.02
CA GLU A 104 -3.05 -1.42 15.83
C GLU A 104 -2.66 -0.10 16.51
N LYS A 105 -2.33 -0.18 17.78
CA LYS A 105 -1.98 0.99 18.59
C LYS A 105 -0.84 1.81 17.96
N LYS A 106 0.21 1.11 17.52
CA LYS A 106 1.38 1.76 16.92
C LYS A 106 1.02 2.53 15.64
N VAL A 107 0.19 1.95 14.79
CA VAL A 107 -0.29 2.59 13.57
C VAL A 107 -1.08 3.85 13.91
N LYS A 108 -2.01 3.75 14.86
CA LYS A 108 -2.83 4.90 15.30
C LYS A 108 -1.97 6.03 15.85
N GLU A 109 -0.98 5.70 16.68
CA GLU A 109 -0.07 6.68 17.27
C GLU A 109 0.71 7.44 16.19
N ILE A 110 1.23 6.72 15.20
CA ILE A 110 2.00 7.31 14.12
C ILE A 110 1.11 8.22 13.26
N ILE A 111 -0.08 7.75 12.89
CA ILE A 111 -1.03 8.58 12.13
C ILE A 111 -1.34 9.87 12.86
N SER A 112 -1.55 9.80 14.18
CA SER A 112 -1.86 10.98 15.00
C SER A 112 -0.78 12.05 14.93
N LYS A 113 0.47 11.67 14.78
CA LYS A 113 1.59 12.62 14.68
C LYS A 113 1.57 13.43 13.39
N TYR A 114 0.93 12.91 12.34
CA TYR A 114 0.94 13.52 11.02
C TYR A 114 -0.39 14.16 10.62
N LYS A 115 -1.40 14.04 11.45
CA LYS A 115 -2.70 14.69 11.18
C LYS A 115 -2.63 16.19 11.26
#